data_b60b9dc697a749ac3537a2565e66f2e4
#
_entry.id   b60b9dc697a749ac3537a2565e66f2e4
#
_cell.length_a   1.000
_cell.length_b   1.000
_cell.length_c   1.000
_cell.angle_alpha   90.00
_cell.angle_beta   90.00
_cell.angle_gamma   90.00
#
_symmetry.space_group_name_H-M   'P 1'
#
loop_
_entity.id
_entity.type
_entity.pdbx_description
1 polymer ?
#
loop_
_entity_poly.entity_id
_entity_poly.type
_entity_poly.pdbx_seq_one_letter_code
_entity_poly.pdbx_strand_id
1 'polypeptide(L)'
;LLDLTTEISEKARERIYKSRPPLLIDKSKINNINVGNIEENFDVVKDADWVVEAVVERIDIKHNIYEKIFKNRKKGAIVSSNTSSIPIKVLSEKLNDEEKKDFCITHFFNPVRYMGLLEIVKNENNDLNKINSLKKFCEVELGKGAIVCNDTPGFLGNRIGVYAMQVAMTEAFNMKLSIEEADAVFGRPMGIPKTGVFGLYDLIGIDLMADVLKSFIKELPENDEFQIVAKEIPLVKKLIETGYTGRKGKGGFYRMNKSGDQKILEAINLETGEYSSTKKIDLGIETVDISNLINRKDKFGEYAWIVISX
;
A
#
# COMPACT_ATOMS: atom_id res chain seq x y z
N LEU A 1 20.25 5.06 -9.46
CA LEU A 1 19.45 3.86 -9.30
C LEU A 1 20.33 2.63 -9.49
N LEU A 2 20.43 1.79 -8.47
CA LEU A 2 21.22 0.55 -8.50
C LEU A 2 20.31 -0.66 -8.29
N ASP A 3 20.62 -1.76 -8.98
CA ASP A 3 19.95 -3.05 -8.78
C ASP A 3 21.02 -4.15 -8.90
N LEU A 4 20.61 -5.42 -8.93
CA LEU A 4 21.52 -6.56 -9.05
C LEU A 4 22.37 -6.49 -10.34
N THR A 5 21.76 -6.07 -11.45
CA THR A 5 22.48 -5.85 -12.72
C THR A 5 22.10 -4.50 -13.30
N THR A 6 23.00 -3.94 -14.11
CA THR A 6 22.76 -2.68 -14.84
C THR A 6 21.54 -2.83 -15.77
N GLU A 7 21.37 -3.98 -16.40
CA GLU A 7 20.21 -4.25 -17.26
C GLU A 7 18.87 -4.11 -16.51
N ILE A 8 18.79 -4.57 -15.26
CA ILE A 8 17.57 -4.42 -14.44
C ILE A 8 17.32 -2.93 -14.17
N SER A 9 18.35 -2.19 -13.81
CA SER A 9 18.25 -0.73 -13.57
C SER A 9 17.82 0.03 -14.83
N GLU A 10 18.37 -0.34 -15.99
CA GLU A 10 17.97 0.24 -17.28
C GLU A 10 16.50 -0.04 -17.59
N LYS A 11 16.05 -1.28 -17.43
CA LYS A 11 14.64 -1.64 -17.60
C LYS A 11 13.74 -0.86 -16.64
N ALA A 12 14.18 -0.64 -15.40
CA ALA A 12 13.44 0.15 -14.43
C ALA A 12 13.33 1.62 -14.89
N ARG A 13 14.43 2.21 -15.36
CA ARG A 13 14.44 3.58 -15.94
C ARG A 13 13.51 3.67 -17.16
N GLU A 14 13.53 2.66 -18.02
CA GLU A 14 12.64 2.59 -19.19
C GLU A 14 11.17 2.51 -18.78
N ARG A 15 10.83 1.69 -17.76
CA ARG A 15 9.46 1.62 -17.19
C ARG A 15 9.01 3.00 -16.70
N ILE A 16 9.88 3.72 -15.99
CA ILE A 16 9.58 5.09 -15.52
C ILE A 16 9.20 5.99 -16.70
N TYR A 17 9.98 5.94 -17.78
CA TYR A 17 9.75 6.75 -18.97
C TYR A 17 8.46 6.42 -19.71
N LYS A 18 8.14 5.12 -19.82
CA LYS A 18 6.97 4.61 -20.57
C LYS A 18 5.69 4.52 -19.77
N SER A 19 5.74 4.69 -18.46
CA SER A 19 4.63 4.45 -17.54
C SER A 19 3.34 5.17 -17.92
N ARG A 20 2.25 4.50 -17.68
CA ARG A 20 0.89 5.05 -17.82
C ARG A 20 0.09 4.69 -16.57
N PRO A 21 -0.36 5.69 -15.82
CA PRO A 21 -0.17 7.15 -16.00
C PRO A 21 1.31 7.58 -15.89
N PRO A 22 1.68 8.75 -16.45
CA PRO A 22 3.07 9.19 -16.51
C PRO A 22 3.70 9.36 -15.12
N LEU A 23 4.90 8.82 -14.91
CA LEU A 23 5.64 9.02 -13.66
C LEU A 23 6.54 10.25 -13.68
N LEU A 24 6.85 10.76 -14.87
CA LEU A 24 7.61 12.00 -15.05
C LEU A 24 6.69 13.13 -15.49
N ILE A 25 6.84 14.31 -14.86
CA ILE A 25 6.16 15.54 -15.29
C ILE A 25 6.69 15.97 -16.66
N ASP A 26 8.02 15.97 -16.77
CA ASP A 26 8.76 16.29 -17.99
C ASP A 26 9.63 15.08 -18.34
N LYS A 27 9.43 14.53 -19.50
CA LYS A 27 10.17 13.34 -19.96
C LYS A 27 11.67 13.57 -20.06
N SER A 28 12.13 14.81 -20.29
CA SER A 28 13.57 15.11 -20.33
C SER A 28 14.26 14.81 -19.00
N LYS A 29 13.53 14.83 -17.88
CA LYS A 29 14.06 14.55 -16.56
C LYS A 29 14.54 13.10 -16.38
N ILE A 30 14.23 12.21 -17.31
CA ILE A 30 14.76 10.85 -17.32
C ILE A 30 16.31 10.86 -17.34
N ASN A 31 16.91 11.91 -17.94
CA ASN A 31 18.35 12.05 -18.01
C ASN A 31 19.00 12.32 -16.63
N ASN A 32 18.21 12.70 -15.63
CA ASN A 32 18.70 12.87 -14.26
C ASN A 32 18.78 11.54 -13.50
N ILE A 33 18.28 10.45 -14.09
CA ILE A 33 18.32 9.13 -13.47
C ILE A 33 19.49 8.33 -14.03
N ASN A 34 20.59 8.31 -13.28
CA ASN A 34 21.72 7.45 -13.59
C ASN A 34 21.42 6.02 -13.14
N VAL A 35 21.90 5.04 -13.87
CA VAL A 35 21.66 3.61 -13.57
C VAL A 35 22.98 2.86 -13.44
N GLY A 36 22.96 1.77 -12.69
CA GLY A 36 24.13 0.93 -12.49
C GLY A 36 23.76 -0.31 -11.69
N ASN A 37 24.76 -1.02 -11.20
CA ASN A 37 24.56 -2.21 -10.39
C ASN A 37 25.33 -2.12 -9.06
N ILE A 38 24.89 -2.96 -8.11
CA ILE A 38 25.41 -2.97 -6.73
C ILE A 38 26.88 -3.40 -6.66
N GLU A 39 27.37 -4.20 -7.62
CA GLU A 39 28.74 -4.70 -7.59
C GLU A 39 29.76 -3.69 -8.14
N GLU A 40 29.43 -3.06 -9.24
CA GLU A 40 30.40 -2.19 -9.97
C GLU A 40 30.26 -0.71 -9.69
N ASN A 41 29.05 -0.26 -9.33
CA ASN A 41 28.74 1.18 -9.26
C ASN A 41 28.38 1.64 -7.85
N PHE A 42 28.70 0.86 -6.82
CA PHE A 42 28.31 1.18 -5.45
C PHE A 42 28.95 2.46 -4.92
N ASP A 43 30.05 2.88 -5.51
CA ASP A 43 30.79 4.09 -5.10
C ASP A 43 29.92 5.36 -5.12
N VAL A 44 28.84 5.40 -5.94
CA VAL A 44 27.93 6.56 -5.98
C VAL A 44 27.30 6.86 -4.62
N VAL A 45 27.26 5.87 -3.73
CA VAL A 45 26.72 6.03 -2.37
C VAL A 45 27.54 7.05 -1.56
N LYS A 46 28.84 7.23 -1.89
CA LYS A 46 29.73 8.19 -1.22
C LYS A 46 29.29 9.65 -1.40
N ASP A 47 28.57 9.93 -2.49
CA ASP A 47 28.14 11.29 -2.83
C ASP A 47 26.65 11.53 -2.51
N ALA A 48 25.92 10.49 -2.09
CA ALA A 48 24.50 10.58 -1.84
C ALA A 48 24.23 11.25 -0.48
N ASP A 49 23.31 12.19 -0.46
CA ASP A 49 22.80 12.80 0.78
C ASP A 49 21.71 11.94 1.44
N TRP A 50 21.05 11.13 0.64
CA TRP A 50 19.99 10.21 1.09
C TRP A 50 20.02 8.93 0.25
N VAL A 51 20.10 7.79 0.91
CA VAL A 51 20.09 6.47 0.28
C VAL A 51 18.79 5.76 0.66
N VAL A 52 17.97 5.43 -0.32
CA VAL A 52 16.71 4.70 -0.10
C VAL A 52 16.92 3.24 -0.51
N GLU A 53 16.77 2.33 0.45
CA GLU A 53 16.81 0.88 0.19
C GLU A 53 15.40 0.39 -0.13
N ALA A 54 15.27 -0.34 -1.23
CA ALA A 54 14.02 -0.95 -1.68
C ALA A 54 14.26 -2.35 -2.26
N VAL A 55 15.18 -3.10 -1.63
CA VAL A 55 15.45 -4.49 -2.05
C VAL A 55 14.34 -5.42 -1.59
N VAL A 56 14.41 -6.69 -1.98
CA VAL A 56 13.41 -7.71 -1.60
C VAL A 56 13.19 -7.72 -0.07
N GLU A 57 11.96 -8.06 0.34
CA GLU A 57 11.51 -7.98 1.74
C GLU A 57 12.03 -9.18 2.54
N ARG A 58 13.38 -9.29 2.61
CA ARG A 58 14.11 -10.34 3.33
C ARG A 58 15.15 -9.68 4.23
N ILE A 59 15.06 -9.94 5.53
CA ILE A 59 15.89 -9.28 6.53
C ILE A 59 17.40 -9.56 6.35
N ASP A 60 17.76 -10.78 5.97
CA ASP A 60 19.15 -11.15 5.73
C ASP A 60 19.77 -10.32 4.59
N ILE A 61 19.03 -10.13 3.51
CA ILE A 61 19.47 -9.34 2.35
C ILE A 61 19.55 -7.86 2.74
N LYS A 62 18.55 -7.34 3.47
CA LYS A 62 18.54 -5.95 3.92
C LYS A 62 19.72 -5.66 4.85
N HIS A 63 20.00 -6.52 5.83
CA HIS A 63 21.15 -6.35 6.71
C HIS A 63 22.47 -6.29 5.93
N ASN A 64 22.67 -7.17 4.95
CA ASN A 64 23.86 -7.18 4.11
C ASN A 64 24.03 -5.87 3.32
N ILE A 65 22.93 -5.37 2.75
CA ILE A 65 22.99 -4.10 1.99
C ILE A 65 23.22 -2.90 2.93
N TYR A 66 22.66 -2.89 4.15
CA TYR A 66 22.90 -1.82 5.12
C TYR A 66 24.38 -1.78 5.52
N GLU A 67 24.98 -2.94 5.82
CA GLU A 67 26.42 -3.00 6.13
C GLU A 67 27.25 -2.36 5.01
N LYS A 68 26.93 -2.71 3.75
CA LYS A 68 27.61 -2.16 2.59
C LYS A 68 27.38 -0.64 2.46
N ILE A 69 26.14 -0.16 2.68
CA ILE A 69 25.79 1.27 2.61
C ILE A 69 26.55 2.05 3.69
N PHE A 70 26.45 1.62 4.97
CA PHE A 70 27.03 2.36 6.09
C PHE A 70 28.56 2.41 6.02
N LYS A 71 29.19 1.37 5.48
CA LYS A 71 30.64 1.35 5.25
C LYS A 71 31.10 2.35 4.18
N ASN A 72 30.24 2.63 3.19
CA ASN A 72 30.65 3.42 2.01
C ASN A 72 30.00 4.79 1.93
N ARG A 73 28.92 5.05 2.67
CA ARG A 73 28.18 6.30 2.53
C ARG A 73 28.94 7.53 2.98
N LYS A 74 28.53 8.69 2.47
CA LYS A 74 28.92 10.00 3.00
C LYS A 74 28.53 10.08 4.48
N LYS A 75 29.46 10.54 5.33
CA LYS A 75 29.18 10.70 6.76
C LYS A 75 27.99 11.65 6.97
N GLY A 76 27.01 11.19 7.72
CA GLY A 76 25.80 11.96 8.02
C GLY A 76 24.71 11.88 6.96
N ALA A 77 24.93 11.17 5.85
CA ALA A 77 23.87 10.90 4.87
C ALA A 77 22.78 10.04 5.51
N ILE A 78 21.53 10.36 5.18
CA ILE A 78 20.40 9.59 5.68
C ILE A 78 20.29 8.27 4.90
N VAL A 79 20.02 7.18 5.60
CA VAL A 79 19.75 5.88 5.01
C VAL A 79 18.33 5.49 5.42
N SER A 80 17.50 5.13 4.45
CA SER A 80 16.14 4.70 4.79
C SER A 80 15.74 3.44 4.04
N SER A 81 14.87 2.66 4.66
CA SER A 81 14.22 1.51 4.03
C SER A 81 12.84 1.88 3.55
N ASN A 82 12.43 1.36 2.39
CA ASN A 82 11.06 1.49 1.88
C ASN A 82 10.20 0.27 2.26
N THR A 83 10.57 -0.47 3.29
CA THR A 83 9.78 -1.62 3.79
C THR A 83 8.35 -1.19 4.11
N SER A 84 7.40 -2.09 3.90
CA SER A 84 6.00 -1.88 4.31
C SER A 84 5.62 -2.70 5.55
N SER A 85 6.49 -3.60 6.01
CA SER A 85 6.12 -4.59 7.02
C SER A 85 7.18 -4.89 8.07
N ILE A 86 8.47 -4.79 7.75
CA ILE A 86 9.52 -5.17 8.71
C ILE A 86 9.73 -4.04 9.73
N PRO A 87 9.59 -4.29 11.04
CA PRO A 87 9.79 -3.25 12.06
C PRO A 87 11.19 -2.64 12.00
N ILE A 88 11.27 -1.32 12.26
CA ILE A 88 12.57 -0.62 12.24
C ILE A 88 13.54 -1.21 13.27
N LYS A 89 13.02 -1.70 14.39
CA LYS A 89 13.83 -2.37 15.41
C LYS A 89 14.58 -3.58 14.83
N VAL A 90 13.90 -4.38 14.00
CA VAL A 90 14.47 -5.56 13.33
C VAL A 90 15.47 -5.13 12.25
N LEU A 91 15.07 -4.13 11.42
CA LEU A 91 15.95 -3.62 10.35
C LEU A 91 17.28 -3.09 10.91
N SER A 92 17.23 -2.36 12.04
CA SER A 92 18.40 -1.69 12.61
C SER A 92 19.17 -2.54 13.62
N GLU A 93 18.81 -3.81 13.80
CA GLU A 93 19.40 -4.70 14.83
C GLU A 93 20.94 -4.78 14.74
N LYS A 94 21.46 -4.81 13.51
CA LYS A 94 22.91 -4.94 13.28
C LYS A 94 23.65 -3.61 13.16
N LEU A 95 22.93 -2.49 13.23
CA LEU A 95 23.53 -1.16 13.16
C LEU A 95 24.02 -0.74 14.55
N ASN A 96 25.15 -0.06 14.60
CA ASN A 96 25.63 0.56 15.84
C ASN A 96 24.86 1.87 16.11
N ASP A 97 25.04 2.44 17.31
CA ASP A 97 24.26 3.61 17.73
C ASP A 97 24.50 4.86 16.84
N GLU A 98 25.70 5.04 16.31
CA GLU A 98 25.97 6.15 15.39
C GLU A 98 25.28 5.97 14.05
N GLU A 99 25.23 4.73 13.55
CA GLU A 99 24.52 4.40 12.31
C GLU A 99 23.02 4.57 12.47
N LYS A 100 22.46 4.16 13.62
CA LYS A 100 21.04 4.31 13.94
C LYS A 100 20.59 5.78 13.94
N LYS A 101 21.48 6.73 14.26
CA LYS A 101 21.14 8.16 14.21
C LYS A 101 20.68 8.61 12.82
N ASP A 102 21.19 7.95 11.80
CA ASP A 102 20.96 8.31 10.39
C ASP A 102 20.03 7.33 9.68
N PHE A 103 19.44 6.34 10.38
CA PHE A 103 18.63 5.28 9.78
C PHE A 103 17.16 5.41 10.16
N CYS A 104 16.27 5.39 9.15
CA CYS A 104 14.81 5.43 9.37
C CYS A 104 14.10 4.60 8.30
N ILE A 105 12.79 4.53 8.38
CA ILE A 105 11.96 4.03 7.29
C ILE A 105 11.34 5.24 6.57
N THR A 106 11.30 5.20 5.25
CA THR A 106 10.49 6.12 4.43
C THR A 106 9.60 5.26 3.54
N HIS A 107 8.38 5.05 3.98
CA HIS A 107 7.43 4.17 3.29
C HIS A 107 6.58 4.98 2.31
N PHE A 108 6.88 4.81 1.03
CA PHE A 108 6.15 5.42 -0.09
C PHE A 108 5.03 4.48 -0.55
N PHE A 109 3.92 5.06 -0.96
CA PHE A 109 2.78 4.32 -1.51
C PHE A 109 2.80 4.37 -3.04
N ASN A 110 2.54 3.24 -3.68
CA ASN A 110 2.50 3.13 -5.14
C ASN A 110 1.11 3.54 -5.69
N PRO A 111 1.06 4.28 -6.78
CA PRO A 111 2.16 4.84 -7.57
C PRO A 111 2.78 6.07 -6.88
N VAL A 112 4.07 6.05 -6.64
CA VAL A 112 4.77 7.02 -5.79
C VAL A 112 4.47 8.48 -6.17
N ARG A 113 4.40 8.81 -7.46
CA ARG A 113 4.11 10.18 -7.91
C ARG A 113 2.72 10.66 -7.46
N TYR A 114 1.73 9.77 -7.47
CA TYR A 114 0.32 10.14 -7.29
C TYR A 114 -0.17 10.02 -5.85
N MET A 115 0.46 9.13 -5.08
CA MET A 115 0.10 8.91 -3.69
C MET A 115 0.77 9.98 -2.81
N GLY A 116 -0.05 10.80 -2.17
CA GLY A 116 0.43 11.92 -1.38
C GLY A 116 1.08 11.54 -0.06
N LEU A 117 0.64 10.44 0.56
CA LEU A 117 1.15 10.02 1.87
C LEU A 117 2.58 9.48 1.79
N LEU A 118 3.41 9.91 2.73
CA LEU A 118 4.73 9.34 3.01
C LEU A 118 4.85 9.13 4.52
N GLU A 119 5.14 7.92 4.93
CA GLU A 119 5.35 7.60 6.35
C GLU A 119 6.84 7.57 6.65
N ILE A 120 7.24 8.26 7.72
CA ILE A 120 8.61 8.23 8.24
C ILE A 120 8.55 7.51 9.59
N VAL A 121 9.19 6.34 9.70
CA VAL A 121 9.26 5.62 10.97
C VAL A 121 10.66 5.78 11.53
N LYS A 122 10.73 6.32 12.73
CA LYS A 122 12.02 6.58 13.39
C LYS A 122 12.34 5.53 14.46
N ASN A 123 13.61 5.31 14.72
CA ASN A 123 14.07 4.54 15.86
C ASN A 123 14.42 5.49 17.03
N GLU A 124 14.70 4.93 18.19
CA GLU A 124 14.95 5.69 19.42
C GLU A 124 16.24 6.53 19.38
N ASN A 125 17.22 6.12 18.56
CA ASN A 125 18.52 6.78 18.46
C ASN A 125 18.56 7.91 17.41
N ASN A 126 17.51 8.06 16.60
CA ASN A 126 17.53 9.02 15.49
C ASN A 126 17.90 10.44 15.91
N ASP A 127 18.71 11.09 15.10
CA ASP A 127 18.92 12.54 15.18
C ASP A 127 17.63 13.23 14.71
N LEU A 128 16.90 13.83 15.63
CA LEU A 128 15.59 14.45 15.34
C LEU A 128 15.71 15.63 14.34
N ASN A 129 16.85 16.33 14.33
CA ASN A 129 17.04 17.42 13.36
C ASN A 129 17.13 16.86 11.94
N LYS A 130 17.77 15.69 11.77
CA LYS A 130 17.83 15.02 10.46
C LYS A 130 16.47 14.52 10.01
N ILE A 131 15.70 13.91 10.93
CA ILE A 131 14.33 13.44 10.64
C ILE A 131 13.45 14.63 10.22
N ASN A 132 13.52 15.74 10.95
CA ASN A 132 12.76 16.94 10.62
C ASN A 132 13.19 17.55 9.27
N SER A 133 14.49 17.54 8.97
CA SER A 133 15.01 18.02 7.69
C SER A 133 14.56 17.14 6.54
N LEU A 134 14.59 15.81 6.72
CA LEU A 134 14.10 14.85 5.74
C LEU A 134 12.59 15.04 5.50
N LYS A 135 11.82 15.15 6.59
CA LYS A 135 10.38 15.41 6.53
C LYS A 135 10.10 16.68 5.71
N LYS A 136 10.76 17.78 6.06
CA LYS A 136 10.61 19.05 5.35
C LYS A 136 10.97 18.95 3.87
N PHE A 137 12.07 18.25 3.55
CA PHE A 137 12.44 17.98 2.15
C PHE A 137 11.34 17.23 1.42
N CYS A 138 10.81 16.18 2.03
CA CYS A 138 9.73 15.38 1.42
C CYS A 138 8.46 16.20 1.20
N GLU A 139 8.14 17.10 2.13
CA GLU A 139 6.96 17.97 2.01
C GLU A 139 7.16 19.05 0.93
N VAL A 140 8.28 19.74 0.95
CA VAL A 140 8.52 20.91 0.09
C VAL A 140 8.96 20.51 -1.32
N GLU A 141 9.92 19.59 -1.42
CA GLU A 141 10.54 19.25 -2.72
C GLU A 141 9.81 18.09 -3.42
N LEU A 142 9.29 17.12 -2.65
CA LEU A 142 8.60 15.98 -3.23
C LEU A 142 7.06 16.12 -3.21
N GLY A 143 6.53 17.15 -2.56
CA GLY A 143 5.09 17.41 -2.48
C GLY A 143 4.32 16.32 -1.72
N LYS A 144 4.95 15.71 -0.71
CA LYS A 144 4.33 14.66 0.09
C LYS A 144 3.66 15.23 1.36
N GLY A 145 2.61 14.56 1.82
CA GLY A 145 2.13 14.72 3.19
C GLY A 145 2.94 13.75 4.07
N ALA A 146 4.06 14.23 4.61
CA ALA A 146 4.98 13.39 5.36
C ALA A 146 4.58 13.32 6.84
N ILE A 147 4.36 12.12 7.35
CA ILE A 147 3.91 11.87 8.73
C ILE A 147 4.96 11.01 9.44
N VAL A 148 5.35 11.43 10.64
CA VAL A 148 6.21 10.60 11.50
C VAL A 148 5.31 9.62 12.25
N CYS A 149 5.56 8.33 12.04
CA CYS A 149 4.73 7.24 12.56
C CYS A 149 5.48 6.42 13.61
N ASN A 150 4.73 5.72 14.44
CA ASN A 150 5.26 4.70 15.34
C ASN A 150 5.64 3.44 14.56
N ASP A 151 6.56 2.65 15.11
CA ASP A 151 6.96 1.35 14.57
C ASP A 151 5.93 0.28 14.98
N THR A 152 4.72 0.41 14.45
CA THR A 152 3.62 -0.54 14.71
C THR A 152 3.28 -1.30 13.42
N PRO A 153 2.72 -2.51 13.52
CA PRO A 153 2.36 -3.29 12.32
C PRO A 153 1.47 -2.49 11.36
N GLY A 154 1.93 -2.36 10.11
CA GLY A 154 1.23 -1.59 9.08
C GLY A 154 1.40 -0.08 9.19
N PHE A 155 2.22 0.40 10.11
CA PHE A 155 2.47 1.82 10.41
C PHE A 155 1.16 2.59 10.61
N LEU A 156 0.85 3.58 9.79
CA LEU A 156 -0.40 4.35 9.86
C LEU A 156 -1.33 4.02 8.70
N GLY A 157 -0.86 4.16 7.47
CA GLY A 157 -1.70 4.06 6.28
C GLY A 157 -2.25 2.66 6.04
N ASN A 158 -1.39 1.66 6.10
CA ASN A 158 -1.85 0.27 5.96
C ASN A 158 -2.70 -0.14 7.16
N ARG A 159 -2.34 0.29 8.36
CA ARG A 159 -3.08 -0.01 9.59
C ARG A 159 -4.53 0.48 9.50
N ILE A 160 -4.72 1.75 9.14
CA ILE A 160 -6.06 2.36 8.99
C ILE A 160 -6.77 1.79 7.75
N GLY A 161 -6.06 1.68 6.63
CA GLY A 161 -6.65 1.23 5.36
C GLY A 161 -7.16 -0.20 5.42
N VAL A 162 -6.37 -1.11 5.98
CA VAL A 162 -6.76 -2.52 6.11
C VAL A 162 -7.92 -2.67 7.11
N TYR A 163 -7.89 -1.90 8.21
CA TYR A 163 -9.01 -1.88 9.18
C TYR A 163 -10.31 -1.44 8.49
N ALA A 164 -10.28 -0.29 7.81
CA ALA A 164 -11.46 0.25 7.12
C ALA A 164 -11.99 -0.72 6.05
N MET A 165 -11.10 -1.34 5.28
CA MET A 165 -11.49 -2.34 4.28
C MET A 165 -12.14 -3.57 4.92
N GLN A 166 -11.61 -4.02 6.06
CA GLN A 166 -12.16 -5.18 6.77
C GLN A 166 -13.53 -4.87 7.36
N VAL A 167 -13.71 -3.70 7.96
CA VAL A 167 -15.02 -3.23 8.44
C VAL A 167 -16.00 -3.17 7.28
N ALA A 168 -15.61 -2.51 6.19
CA ALA A 168 -16.49 -2.35 5.02
C ALA A 168 -16.92 -3.70 4.44
N MET A 169 -15.99 -4.65 4.31
CA MET A 169 -16.33 -5.99 3.81
C MET A 169 -17.26 -6.73 4.77
N THR A 170 -16.93 -6.75 6.06
CA THR A 170 -17.72 -7.46 7.07
C THR A 170 -19.16 -6.91 7.15
N GLU A 171 -19.27 -5.58 7.13
CA GLU A 171 -20.60 -4.96 7.21
C GLU A 171 -21.43 -5.14 5.93
N ALA A 172 -20.77 -5.22 4.76
CA ALA A 172 -21.49 -5.58 3.53
C ALA A 172 -22.15 -6.97 3.64
N PHE A 173 -21.43 -7.94 4.24
CA PHE A 173 -22.00 -9.26 4.53
C PHE A 173 -23.15 -9.16 5.56
N ASN A 174 -22.94 -8.47 6.67
CA ASN A 174 -23.92 -8.33 7.75
C ASN A 174 -25.23 -7.68 7.26
N MET A 175 -25.12 -6.64 6.44
CA MET A 175 -26.23 -5.87 5.91
C MET A 175 -26.80 -6.45 4.60
N LYS A 176 -26.24 -7.57 4.13
CA LYS A 176 -26.67 -8.24 2.88
C LYS A 176 -26.63 -7.32 1.67
N LEU A 177 -25.62 -6.44 1.61
CA LEU A 177 -25.42 -5.60 0.43
C LEU A 177 -24.79 -6.44 -0.68
N SER A 178 -25.11 -6.09 -1.93
CA SER A 178 -24.32 -6.62 -3.04
C SER A 178 -22.96 -5.96 -3.05
N ILE A 179 -22.00 -6.58 -3.71
CA ILE A 179 -20.65 -6.00 -3.79
C ILE A 179 -20.67 -4.67 -4.56
N GLU A 180 -21.56 -4.54 -5.55
CA GLU A 180 -21.70 -3.29 -6.29
C GLU A 180 -22.28 -2.18 -5.41
N GLU A 181 -23.21 -2.50 -4.52
CA GLU A 181 -23.77 -1.55 -3.54
C GLU A 181 -22.70 -1.06 -2.58
N ALA A 182 -21.95 -2.00 -1.99
CA ALA A 182 -20.87 -1.68 -1.07
C ALA A 182 -19.78 -0.83 -1.75
N ASP A 183 -19.36 -1.22 -2.97
CA ASP A 183 -18.34 -0.50 -3.73
C ASP A 183 -18.81 0.89 -4.19
N ALA A 184 -20.11 1.07 -4.46
CA ALA A 184 -20.65 2.37 -4.79
C ALA A 184 -20.56 3.34 -3.61
N VAL A 185 -20.82 2.84 -2.39
CA VAL A 185 -20.74 3.65 -1.16
C VAL A 185 -19.28 3.85 -0.76
N PHE A 186 -18.51 2.76 -0.62
CA PHE A 186 -17.09 2.80 -0.25
C PHE A 186 -16.25 3.12 -1.48
N GLY A 187 -16.43 4.31 -2.02
CA GLY A 187 -15.80 4.75 -3.26
C GLY A 187 -15.74 6.27 -3.34
N ARG A 188 -16.00 6.81 -4.50
CA ARG A 188 -15.92 8.26 -4.74
C ARG A 188 -16.67 9.13 -3.73
N PRO A 189 -17.90 8.78 -3.32
CA PRO A 189 -18.61 9.61 -2.34
C PRO A 189 -17.86 9.76 -1.01
N MET A 190 -17.06 8.75 -0.62
CA MET A 190 -16.24 8.77 0.59
C MET A 190 -14.82 9.30 0.36
N GLY A 191 -14.49 9.77 -0.85
CA GLY A 191 -13.14 10.23 -1.18
C GLY A 191 -12.16 9.08 -1.47
N ILE A 192 -12.68 7.88 -1.68
CA ILE A 192 -11.91 6.66 -1.94
C ILE A 192 -11.93 6.37 -3.46
N PRO A 193 -10.92 5.69 -4.02
CA PRO A 193 -10.96 5.34 -5.44
C PRO A 193 -12.22 4.57 -5.82
N LYS A 194 -12.69 4.80 -7.03
CA LYS A 194 -13.94 4.21 -7.57
C LYS A 194 -13.94 2.68 -7.62
N THR A 195 -12.81 2.04 -7.35
CA THR A 195 -12.74 0.58 -7.25
C THR A 195 -13.63 0.02 -6.14
N GLY A 196 -13.89 0.84 -5.12
CA GLY A 196 -14.59 0.38 -3.93
C GLY A 196 -13.77 -0.62 -3.11
N VAL A 197 -14.38 -1.24 -2.09
CA VAL A 197 -13.68 -2.18 -1.21
C VAL A 197 -13.43 -3.53 -1.91
N PHE A 198 -14.44 -4.12 -2.54
CA PHE A 198 -14.31 -5.43 -3.19
C PHE A 198 -13.42 -5.35 -4.43
N GLY A 199 -13.57 -4.29 -5.22
CA GLY A 199 -12.69 -4.05 -6.36
C GLY A 199 -11.25 -3.80 -5.93
N LEU A 200 -11.01 -3.25 -4.75
CA LEU A 200 -9.68 -3.03 -4.21
C LEU A 200 -9.05 -4.35 -3.71
N TYR A 201 -9.83 -5.21 -3.05
CA TYR A 201 -9.38 -6.58 -2.71
C TYR A 201 -8.95 -7.33 -3.98
N ASP A 202 -9.73 -7.25 -5.05
CA ASP A 202 -9.39 -7.88 -6.32
C ASP A 202 -8.10 -7.31 -6.95
N LEU A 203 -7.89 -6.01 -6.79
CA LEU A 203 -6.70 -5.33 -7.32
C LEU A 203 -5.43 -5.72 -6.56
N ILE A 204 -5.50 -5.74 -5.23
CA ILE A 204 -4.37 -6.09 -4.36
C ILE A 204 -4.07 -7.59 -4.46
N GLY A 205 -5.11 -8.39 -4.41
CA GLY A 205 -5.08 -9.84 -4.33
C GLY A 205 -5.72 -10.31 -3.03
N ILE A 206 -6.76 -11.11 -3.16
CA ILE A 206 -7.54 -11.62 -2.01
C ILE A 206 -6.66 -12.48 -1.10
N ASP A 207 -5.78 -13.29 -1.70
CA ASP A 207 -4.80 -14.11 -0.99
C ASP A 207 -3.80 -13.25 -0.21
N LEU A 208 -3.26 -12.21 -0.84
CA LEU A 208 -2.32 -11.30 -0.20
C LEU A 208 -2.99 -10.58 0.98
N MET A 209 -4.22 -10.12 0.79
CA MET A 209 -4.97 -9.47 1.88
C MET A 209 -5.23 -10.44 3.04
N ALA A 210 -5.52 -11.70 2.74
CA ALA A 210 -5.70 -12.73 3.79
C ALA A 210 -4.40 -12.91 4.61
N ASP A 211 -3.25 -12.89 3.95
CA ASP A 211 -1.96 -13.00 4.64
C ASP A 211 -1.66 -11.75 5.49
N VAL A 212 -1.99 -10.56 4.98
CA VAL A 212 -1.88 -9.31 5.75
C VAL A 212 -2.76 -9.37 7.01
N LEU A 213 -4.01 -9.83 6.88
CA LEU A 213 -4.92 -9.98 8.02
C LEU A 213 -4.34 -10.94 9.07
N LYS A 214 -3.82 -12.09 8.64
CA LYS A 214 -3.19 -13.06 9.56
C LYS A 214 -1.98 -12.46 10.28
N SER A 215 -1.16 -11.69 9.56
CA SER A 215 -0.01 -11.01 10.15
C SER A 215 -0.46 -10.01 11.22
N PHE A 216 -1.46 -9.18 10.92
CA PHE A 216 -1.98 -8.18 11.86
C PHE A 216 -2.59 -8.86 13.11
N ILE A 217 -3.38 -9.93 12.93
CA ILE A 217 -3.96 -10.69 14.04
C ILE A 217 -2.85 -11.20 14.98
N LYS A 218 -1.76 -11.69 14.40
CA LYS A 218 -0.62 -12.25 15.16
C LYS A 218 0.20 -11.17 15.87
N GLU A 219 0.37 -10.02 15.24
CA GLU A 219 1.32 -8.98 15.67
C GLU A 219 0.70 -7.88 16.54
N LEU A 220 -0.60 -7.63 16.39
CA LEU A 220 -1.31 -6.60 17.15
C LEU A 220 -1.70 -7.13 18.54
N PRO A 221 -1.81 -6.25 19.55
CA PRO A 221 -2.24 -6.66 20.89
C PRO A 221 -3.62 -7.34 20.89
N GLU A 222 -3.84 -8.26 21.83
CA GLU A 222 -5.11 -8.98 21.95
C GLU A 222 -6.32 -8.08 22.18
N ASN A 223 -6.09 -6.91 22.79
CA ASN A 223 -7.16 -5.93 23.04
C ASN A 223 -7.29 -4.88 21.93
N ASP A 224 -6.59 -5.05 20.81
CA ASP A 224 -6.73 -4.16 19.65
C ASP A 224 -8.07 -4.40 18.97
N GLU A 225 -8.75 -3.33 18.58
CA GLU A 225 -10.05 -3.43 17.90
C GLU A 225 -9.98 -4.23 16.60
N PHE A 226 -8.81 -4.31 15.97
CA PHE A 226 -8.60 -5.14 14.78
C PHE A 226 -8.97 -6.60 15.02
N GLN A 227 -8.73 -7.12 16.24
CA GLN A 227 -9.05 -8.50 16.61
C GLN A 227 -10.55 -8.78 16.51
N ILE A 228 -11.38 -7.75 16.68
CA ILE A 228 -12.85 -7.87 16.60
C ILE A 228 -13.33 -7.95 15.16
N VAL A 229 -12.72 -7.13 14.27
CA VAL A 229 -13.17 -7.01 12.88
C VAL A 229 -12.50 -8.00 11.92
N ALA A 230 -11.32 -8.52 12.27
CA ALA A 230 -10.54 -9.42 11.41
C ALA A 230 -11.06 -10.87 11.52
N LYS A 231 -12.27 -11.09 11.02
CA LYS A 231 -12.92 -12.41 11.05
C LYS A 231 -12.67 -13.14 9.73
N GLU A 232 -12.48 -14.45 9.83
CA GLU A 232 -12.38 -15.31 8.65
C GLU A 232 -13.78 -15.41 8.00
N ILE A 233 -13.83 -15.10 6.72
CA ILE A 233 -15.08 -15.16 5.94
C ILE A 233 -15.01 -16.41 5.04
N PRO A 234 -15.92 -17.38 5.21
CA PRO A 234 -15.87 -18.64 4.44
C PRO A 234 -15.85 -18.45 2.93
N LEU A 235 -16.57 -17.47 2.40
CA LEU A 235 -16.54 -17.17 0.96
C LEU A 235 -15.16 -16.75 0.49
N VAL A 236 -14.46 -15.92 1.29
CA VAL A 236 -13.09 -15.45 0.97
C VAL A 236 -12.14 -16.65 0.91
N LYS A 237 -12.23 -17.54 1.89
CA LYS A 237 -11.43 -18.78 1.93
C LYS A 237 -11.67 -19.62 0.68
N LYS A 238 -12.95 -19.85 0.33
CA LYS A 238 -13.35 -20.62 -0.86
C LYS A 238 -12.79 -19.99 -2.15
N LEU A 239 -12.86 -18.66 -2.27
CA LEU A 239 -12.32 -17.95 -3.44
C LEU A 239 -10.81 -18.23 -3.60
N ILE A 240 -10.05 -18.14 -2.51
CA ILE A 240 -8.60 -18.40 -2.51
C ILE A 240 -8.32 -19.86 -2.92
N GLU A 241 -9.00 -20.81 -2.29
CA GLU A 241 -8.80 -22.25 -2.55
C GLU A 241 -9.12 -22.65 -3.98
N THR A 242 -10.04 -21.94 -4.63
CA THR A 242 -10.46 -22.24 -6.01
C THR A 242 -9.72 -21.39 -7.06
N GLY A 243 -8.76 -20.55 -6.63
CA GLY A 243 -7.92 -19.74 -7.51
C GLY A 243 -8.53 -18.42 -7.96
N TYR A 244 -9.61 -17.99 -7.30
CA TYR A 244 -10.22 -16.68 -7.52
C TYR A 244 -9.58 -15.66 -6.58
N THR A 245 -8.34 -15.32 -6.86
CA THR A 245 -7.52 -14.48 -6.00
C THR A 245 -7.49 -13.00 -6.41
N GLY A 246 -8.39 -12.61 -7.32
CA GLY A 246 -8.49 -11.25 -7.84
C GLY A 246 -8.03 -11.15 -9.28
N ARG A 247 -7.64 -9.94 -9.69
CA ARG A 247 -7.29 -9.65 -11.11
C ARG A 247 -6.11 -10.46 -11.64
N LYS A 248 -5.22 -10.91 -10.76
CA LYS A 248 -4.07 -11.74 -11.13
C LYS A 248 -4.43 -13.23 -11.29
N GLY A 249 -5.58 -13.64 -10.77
CA GLY A 249 -6.07 -15.02 -10.83
C GLY A 249 -7.17 -15.20 -11.87
N LYS A 250 -8.06 -16.14 -11.59
CA LYS A 250 -9.23 -16.43 -12.47
C LYS A 250 -10.31 -15.34 -12.41
N GLY A 251 -10.16 -14.38 -11.53
CA GLY A 251 -11.11 -13.37 -11.09
C GLY A 251 -11.11 -13.33 -9.57
N GLY A 252 -12.04 -12.64 -8.97
CA GLY A 252 -12.18 -12.53 -7.52
C GLY A 252 -13.62 -12.25 -7.17
N PHE A 253 -13.89 -11.22 -6.40
CA PHE A 253 -15.27 -10.74 -6.18
C PHE A 253 -15.92 -10.35 -7.50
N TYR A 254 -15.14 -9.77 -8.39
CA TYR A 254 -15.52 -9.55 -9.79
C TYR A 254 -14.73 -10.49 -10.69
N ARG A 255 -15.35 -10.90 -11.78
CA ARG A 255 -14.65 -11.67 -12.81
C ARG A 255 -15.12 -11.29 -14.20
N MET A 256 -14.25 -11.51 -15.18
CA MET A 256 -14.59 -11.28 -16.59
C MET A 256 -14.99 -12.60 -17.21
N ASN A 257 -16.26 -12.73 -17.55
CA ASN A 257 -16.79 -13.91 -18.26
C ASN A 257 -16.71 -13.63 -19.77
N LYS A 258 -16.14 -14.59 -20.51
CA LYS A 258 -16.08 -14.54 -21.97
C LYS A 258 -17.17 -15.47 -22.51
N SER A 259 -18.26 -14.90 -23.00
CA SER A 259 -19.32 -15.65 -23.66
C SER A 259 -19.29 -15.30 -25.14
N GLY A 260 -18.64 -16.16 -25.93
CA GLY A 260 -18.36 -15.89 -27.35
C GLY A 260 -17.42 -14.69 -27.50
N ASP A 261 -17.80 -13.75 -28.34
CA ASP A 261 -17.00 -12.52 -28.57
C ASP A 261 -17.28 -11.41 -27.55
N GLN A 262 -18.23 -11.61 -26.63
CA GLN A 262 -18.58 -10.61 -25.63
C GLN A 262 -17.86 -10.88 -24.31
N LYS A 263 -17.39 -9.79 -23.69
CA LYS A 263 -16.82 -9.82 -22.35
C LYS A 263 -17.84 -9.21 -21.38
N ILE A 264 -18.32 -10.01 -20.45
CA ILE A 264 -19.30 -9.61 -19.45
C ILE A 264 -18.61 -9.57 -18.10
N LEU A 265 -18.65 -8.40 -17.46
CA LEU A 265 -18.20 -8.28 -16.07
C LEU A 265 -19.28 -8.84 -15.16
N GLU A 266 -18.89 -9.79 -14.33
CA GLU A 266 -19.76 -10.43 -13.34
C GLU A 266 -19.31 -10.09 -11.93
N ALA A 267 -20.27 -10.07 -11.01
CA ALA A 267 -20.09 -9.87 -9.58
C ALA A 267 -20.61 -11.09 -8.83
N ILE A 268 -19.89 -11.47 -7.77
CA ILE A 268 -20.30 -12.59 -6.92
C ILE A 268 -21.37 -12.14 -5.94
N ASN A 269 -22.35 -12.99 -5.72
CA ASN A 269 -23.35 -12.81 -4.65
C ASN A 269 -22.73 -13.27 -3.33
N LEU A 270 -22.71 -12.41 -2.32
CA LEU A 270 -22.03 -12.66 -1.04
C LEU A 270 -22.69 -13.79 -0.24
N GLU A 271 -23.98 -14.05 -0.45
CA GLU A 271 -24.71 -15.10 0.26
C GLU A 271 -24.59 -16.47 -0.43
N THR A 272 -24.74 -16.49 -1.78
CA THR A 272 -24.80 -17.77 -2.53
C THR A 272 -23.44 -18.17 -3.10
N GLY A 273 -22.55 -17.22 -3.34
CA GLY A 273 -21.28 -17.47 -4.01
C GLY A 273 -21.42 -17.62 -5.52
N GLU A 274 -22.57 -17.30 -6.09
CA GLU A 274 -22.84 -17.38 -7.53
C GLU A 274 -22.54 -16.06 -8.23
N TYR A 275 -22.07 -16.13 -9.46
CA TYR A 275 -21.76 -14.94 -10.27
C TYR A 275 -22.94 -14.58 -11.17
N SER A 276 -23.19 -13.29 -11.29
CA SER A 276 -24.16 -12.73 -12.25
C SER A 276 -23.64 -11.41 -12.82
N SER A 277 -24.20 -10.97 -13.93
CA SER A 277 -23.81 -9.70 -14.56
C SER A 277 -23.90 -8.54 -13.57
N THR A 278 -22.87 -7.68 -13.56
CA THR A 278 -22.81 -6.54 -12.64
C THR A 278 -23.96 -5.55 -12.91
N LYS A 279 -24.41 -4.92 -11.83
CA LYS A 279 -25.44 -3.88 -11.86
C LYS A 279 -24.79 -2.53 -11.55
N LYS A 280 -25.19 -1.50 -12.23
CA LYS A 280 -24.78 -0.14 -11.90
C LYS A 280 -25.64 0.37 -10.74
N ILE A 281 -25.00 0.80 -9.69
CA ILE A 281 -25.66 1.42 -8.54
C ILE A 281 -25.46 2.93 -8.65
N ASP A 282 -26.55 3.67 -8.65
CA ASP A 282 -26.54 5.13 -8.71
C ASP A 282 -27.01 5.68 -7.37
N LEU A 283 -26.10 6.30 -6.64
CA LEU A 283 -26.38 6.93 -5.34
C LEU A 283 -26.82 8.38 -5.49
N GLY A 284 -26.79 8.93 -6.72
CA GLY A 284 -27.04 10.36 -6.96
C GLY A 284 -25.94 11.26 -6.44
N ILE A 285 -24.75 10.70 -6.20
CA ILE A 285 -23.57 11.42 -5.67
C ILE A 285 -22.40 11.18 -6.63
N GLU A 286 -21.99 12.22 -7.35
CA GLU A 286 -20.94 12.10 -8.38
C GLU A 286 -19.53 12.43 -7.86
N THR A 287 -19.43 13.18 -6.79
CA THR A 287 -18.17 13.65 -6.21
C THR A 287 -18.07 13.28 -4.74
N VAL A 288 -16.99 13.63 -4.09
CA VAL A 288 -16.83 13.43 -2.65
C VAL A 288 -17.90 14.23 -1.92
N ASP A 289 -18.75 13.55 -1.17
CA ASP A 289 -19.83 14.18 -0.41
C ASP A 289 -20.22 13.28 0.78
N ILE A 290 -19.34 13.20 1.73
CA ILE A 290 -19.50 12.36 2.93
C ILE A 290 -20.75 12.81 3.72
N SER A 291 -20.97 14.12 3.82
CA SER A 291 -22.11 14.65 4.58
C SER A 291 -23.45 14.16 4.02
N ASN A 292 -23.66 14.28 2.71
CA ASN A 292 -24.88 13.76 2.09
C ASN A 292 -24.99 12.25 2.24
N LEU A 293 -23.89 11.55 2.09
CA LEU A 293 -23.87 10.09 2.16
C LEU A 293 -24.31 9.57 3.54
N ILE A 294 -23.69 10.05 4.62
CA ILE A 294 -23.98 9.58 5.98
C ILE A 294 -25.36 10.06 6.50
N ASN A 295 -25.91 11.12 5.94
CA ASN A 295 -27.23 11.64 6.33
C ASN A 295 -28.40 10.98 5.58
N ARG A 296 -28.11 10.08 4.63
CA ARG A 296 -29.15 9.31 3.95
C ARG A 296 -29.92 8.45 4.98
N LYS A 297 -31.25 8.33 4.76
CA LYS A 297 -32.12 7.54 5.65
C LYS A 297 -32.40 6.14 5.03
N ASP A 298 -31.39 5.55 4.41
CA ASP A 298 -31.47 4.24 3.77
C ASP A 298 -30.26 3.38 4.18
N LYS A 299 -30.23 2.13 3.69
CA LYS A 299 -29.14 1.19 3.98
C LYS A 299 -27.75 1.72 3.55
N PHE A 300 -27.70 2.58 2.55
CA PHE A 300 -26.42 3.14 2.09
C PHE A 300 -25.85 4.16 3.08
N GLY A 301 -26.72 5.00 3.65
CA GLY A 301 -26.31 5.93 4.71
C GLY A 301 -25.88 5.22 5.97
N GLU A 302 -26.62 4.17 6.36
CA GLU A 302 -26.28 3.34 7.51
C GLU A 302 -24.90 2.67 7.33
N TYR A 303 -24.69 2.03 6.18
CA TYR A 303 -23.41 1.39 5.83
C TYR A 303 -22.27 2.40 5.83
N ALA A 304 -22.48 3.55 5.19
CA ALA A 304 -21.47 4.61 5.13
C ALA A 304 -21.08 5.09 6.54
N TRP A 305 -22.07 5.30 7.39
CA TRP A 305 -21.84 5.72 8.79
C TRP A 305 -20.99 4.70 9.55
N ILE A 306 -21.36 3.43 9.49
CA ILE A 306 -20.63 2.36 10.19
C ILE A 306 -19.16 2.31 9.74
N VAL A 307 -18.94 2.37 8.43
CA VAL A 307 -17.58 2.26 7.87
C VAL A 307 -16.72 3.50 8.22
N ILE A 308 -17.33 4.69 8.24
CA ILE A 308 -16.60 5.93 8.57
C ILE A 308 -16.31 6.02 10.07
N SER A 309 -17.26 5.62 10.95
CA SER A 309 -17.12 5.67 12.41
C SER A 309 -16.25 4.56 12.99
N UNK A 310 -16.22 3.41 12.19
CA UNK A 310 -15.59 2.38 12.56
C UNK A 310 -14.41 2.42 12.66
#